data_0f29601690ba035ed9581a844b1e9755
#
_entry.id   0f29601690ba035ed9581a844b1e9755
#
_cell.length_a   1.000
_cell.length_b   1.000
_cell.length_c   1.000
_cell.angle_alpha   90.00
_cell.angle_beta   90.00
_cell.angle_gamma   90.00
#
_symmetry.space_group_name_H-M   'P 1'
#
loop_
_entity.id
_entity.type
_entity.pdbx_description
1 polymer ?
#
loop_
_entity_poly.entity_id
_entity_poly.type
_entity_poly.pdbx_seq_one_letter_code
_entity_poly.pdbx_strand_id
1 'polypeptide(L)'
;MTTVLLDSHVLHWWAAEPDRLSTVARAAVADAEELAVASITWFELAWLASHERIDVSIPIQAWLEGLSEQVRTVGATPSIALAAVSLPSSFPGDPADRLIYATAVERGWSLITKDRRLRDHRHPRPIAVW
;
A
#
# COMPACT_ATOMS: atom_id res chain seq x y z
N MET A 1 8.55 15.74 -8.57
CA MET A 1 7.23 15.37 -8.05
C MET A 1 7.38 14.20 -7.08
N THR A 2 6.75 14.30 -5.92
CA THR A 2 6.84 13.28 -4.86
C THR A 2 5.61 12.39 -4.90
N THR A 3 5.84 11.09 -5.14
CA THR A 3 4.79 10.07 -5.07
C THR A 3 5.13 9.11 -3.93
N VAL A 4 4.15 8.77 -3.12
CA VAL A 4 4.28 7.72 -2.09
C VAL A 4 3.29 6.60 -2.37
N LEU A 5 3.69 5.37 -2.06
CA LEU A 5 2.83 4.19 -2.18
C LEU A 5 2.21 3.89 -0.83
N LEU A 6 0.90 3.66 -0.80
CA LEU A 6 0.19 3.33 0.43
C LEU A 6 -0.04 1.82 0.51
N ASP A 7 0.27 1.23 1.65
CA ASP A 7 -0.16 -0.12 1.97
C ASP A 7 -1.70 -0.15 2.09
N SER A 8 -2.31 -1.31 1.94
CA SER A 8 -3.77 -1.45 1.87
C SER A 8 -4.49 -0.87 3.10
N HIS A 9 -4.03 -1.19 4.31
CA HIS A 9 -4.63 -0.63 5.52
C HIS A 9 -4.42 0.88 5.64
N VAL A 10 -3.28 1.37 5.16
CA VAL A 10 -2.97 2.80 5.19
C VAL A 10 -3.94 3.58 4.30
N LEU A 11 -4.25 3.07 3.11
CA LEU A 11 -5.25 3.69 2.24
C LEU A 11 -6.61 3.79 2.95
N HIS A 12 -7.05 2.71 3.58
CA HIS A 12 -8.31 2.70 4.32
C HIS A 12 -8.29 3.70 5.48
N TRP A 13 -7.24 3.71 6.29
CA TRP A 13 -7.14 4.64 7.42
C TRP A 13 -7.06 6.09 6.96
N TRP A 14 -6.29 6.37 5.92
CA TRP A 14 -6.20 7.71 5.36
C TRP A 14 -7.57 8.25 4.95
N ALA A 15 -8.39 7.41 4.33
CA ALA A 15 -9.71 7.81 3.84
C ALA A 15 -10.77 7.88 4.94
N ALA A 16 -10.74 6.99 5.93
CA ALA A 16 -11.83 6.81 6.89
C ALA A 16 -11.43 7.04 8.36
N GLU A 17 -10.18 6.78 8.71
CA GLU A 17 -9.71 6.82 10.10
C GLU A 17 -8.30 7.44 10.18
N PRO A 18 -8.13 8.71 9.77
CA PRO A 18 -6.80 9.31 9.67
C PRO A 18 -6.04 9.38 10.99
N ASP A 19 -6.73 9.31 12.13
CA ASP A 19 -6.08 9.29 13.44
C ASP A 19 -5.29 8.01 13.69
N ARG A 20 -5.51 6.97 12.91
CA ARG A 20 -4.71 5.74 12.98
C ARG A 20 -3.34 5.87 12.35
N LEU A 21 -3.12 6.89 11.53
CA LEU A 21 -1.80 7.16 10.95
C LEU A 21 -0.90 7.78 12.02
N SER A 22 0.36 7.35 12.04
CA SER A 22 1.37 7.99 12.89
C SER A 22 1.60 9.43 12.43
N THR A 23 2.21 10.25 13.28
CA THR A 23 2.56 11.61 12.91
C THR A 23 3.47 11.65 11.68
N VAL A 24 4.43 10.73 11.61
CA VAL A 24 5.36 10.62 10.47
C VAL A 24 4.62 10.22 9.20
N ALA A 25 3.76 9.19 9.27
CA ALA A 25 2.98 8.74 8.12
C ALA A 25 2.04 9.84 7.61
N ARG A 26 1.38 10.53 8.53
CA ARG A 26 0.48 11.63 8.19
C ARG A 26 1.20 12.76 7.48
N ALA A 27 2.39 13.13 7.96
CA ALA A 27 3.21 14.14 7.31
C ALA A 27 3.65 13.71 5.92
N ALA A 28 4.09 12.45 5.76
CA ALA A 28 4.52 11.92 4.47
C ALA A 28 3.40 11.95 3.43
N VAL A 29 2.18 11.61 3.84
CA VAL A 29 1.01 11.65 2.96
C VAL A 29 0.63 13.09 2.60
N ALA A 30 0.65 14.00 3.59
CA ALA A 30 0.31 15.41 3.36
C ALA A 30 1.32 16.10 2.44
N ASP A 31 2.59 15.76 2.53
CA ASP A 31 3.66 16.36 1.72
C ASP A 31 3.76 15.77 0.32
N ALA A 32 3.16 14.61 0.08
CA ALA A 32 3.20 13.96 -1.24
C ALA A 32 2.35 14.71 -2.26
N GLU A 33 2.86 14.85 -3.47
CA GLU A 33 2.10 15.43 -4.58
C GLU A 33 1.12 14.42 -5.17
N GLU A 34 1.45 13.12 -5.07
CA GLU A 34 0.61 12.06 -5.58
C GLU A 34 0.63 10.86 -4.62
N LEU A 35 -0.55 10.28 -4.37
CA LEU A 35 -0.70 9.04 -3.65
C LEU A 35 -0.95 7.91 -4.64
N ALA A 36 -0.27 6.78 -4.44
CA ALA A 36 -0.41 5.61 -5.30
C ALA A 36 -0.65 4.35 -4.48
N VAL A 37 -1.23 3.35 -5.11
CA VAL A 37 -1.39 2.01 -4.55
C VAL A 37 -1.03 0.97 -5.60
N ALA A 38 -0.54 -0.18 -5.15
CA ALA A 38 -0.39 -1.34 -6.02
C ALA A 38 -1.78 -1.91 -6.34
N SER A 39 -1.99 -2.41 -7.55
CA SER A 39 -3.29 -2.92 -7.98
C SER A 39 -3.83 -4.04 -7.10
N ILE A 40 -2.97 -4.84 -6.47
CA ILE A 40 -3.37 -5.90 -5.54
C ILE A 40 -4.10 -5.35 -4.31
N THR A 41 -3.89 -4.08 -3.96
CA THR A 41 -4.58 -3.43 -2.85
C THR A 41 -6.10 -3.49 -3.01
N TRP A 42 -6.61 -3.37 -4.23
CA TRP A 42 -8.06 -3.43 -4.47
C TRP A 42 -8.63 -4.80 -4.13
N PHE A 43 -7.92 -5.87 -4.47
CA PHE A 43 -8.31 -7.22 -4.07
C PHE A 43 -8.30 -7.37 -2.54
N GLU A 44 -7.24 -6.91 -1.87
CA GLU A 44 -7.15 -7.01 -0.42
C GLU A 44 -8.29 -6.26 0.28
N LEU A 45 -8.56 -5.03 -0.14
CA LEU A 45 -9.64 -4.24 0.47
C LEU A 45 -11.01 -4.85 0.20
N ALA A 46 -11.25 -5.34 -1.02
CA ALA A 46 -12.50 -6.03 -1.34
C ALA A 46 -12.68 -7.27 -0.48
N TRP A 47 -11.61 -8.06 -0.30
CA TRP A 47 -11.63 -9.24 0.54
C TRP A 47 -11.93 -8.89 2.00
N LEU A 48 -11.24 -7.89 2.55
CA LEU A 48 -11.46 -7.45 3.93
C LEU A 48 -12.89 -6.96 4.17
N ALA A 49 -13.43 -6.19 3.23
CA ALA A 49 -14.80 -5.68 3.34
C ALA A 49 -15.83 -6.82 3.20
N SER A 50 -15.63 -7.76 2.28
CA SER A 50 -16.55 -8.87 2.08
C SER A 50 -16.54 -9.87 3.24
N HIS A 51 -15.46 -9.92 4.03
CA HIS A 51 -15.32 -10.75 5.22
C HIS A 51 -15.54 -9.97 6.52
N GLU A 52 -16.13 -8.77 6.42
CA GLU A 52 -16.48 -7.94 7.56
C GLU A 52 -15.30 -7.58 8.48
N ARG A 53 -14.08 -7.55 7.91
CA ARG A 53 -12.87 -7.10 8.60
C ARG A 53 -12.70 -5.59 8.54
N ILE A 54 -13.39 -4.94 7.60
CA ILE A 54 -13.52 -3.49 7.46
C ILE A 54 -15.00 -3.19 7.33
N ASP A 55 -15.50 -2.22 8.10
CA ASP A 55 -16.87 -1.75 8.01
C ASP A 55 -17.02 -0.77 6.86
N VAL A 56 -17.93 -1.08 5.93
CA VAL A 56 -18.25 -0.22 4.80
C VAL A 56 -19.77 -0.01 4.78
N SER A 57 -20.21 1.24 4.84
CA SER A 57 -21.63 1.60 4.94
C SER A 57 -22.33 1.71 3.58
N ILE A 58 -21.60 1.60 2.49
CA ILE A 58 -22.12 1.64 1.12
C ILE A 58 -21.74 0.35 0.40
N PRO A 59 -22.29 0.05 -0.80
CA PRO A 59 -21.89 -1.11 -1.56
C PRO A 59 -20.37 -1.13 -1.79
N ILE A 60 -19.75 -2.30 -1.67
CA ILE A 60 -18.29 -2.44 -1.79
C ILE A 60 -17.77 -1.88 -3.11
N GLN A 61 -18.48 -2.13 -4.21
CA GLN A 61 -18.09 -1.60 -5.52
C GLN A 61 -18.00 -0.06 -5.51
N ALA A 62 -19.02 0.61 -4.98
CA ALA A 62 -19.03 2.07 -4.92
C ALA A 62 -17.92 2.61 -4.01
N TRP A 63 -17.64 1.93 -2.90
CA TRP A 63 -16.56 2.30 -2.00
C TRP A 63 -15.19 2.20 -2.68
N LEU A 64 -14.91 1.09 -3.36
CA LEU A 64 -13.65 0.91 -4.08
C LEU A 64 -13.49 1.92 -5.21
N GLU A 65 -14.55 2.15 -5.98
CA GLU A 65 -14.53 3.15 -7.07
C GLU A 65 -14.23 4.55 -6.53
N GLY A 66 -14.86 4.93 -5.43
CA GLY A 66 -14.61 6.22 -4.80
C GLY A 66 -13.17 6.38 -4.31
N LEU A 67 -12.59 5.35 -3.71
CA LEU A 67 -11.18 5.36 -3.32
C LEU A 67 -10.27 5.46 -4.54
N SER A 68 -10.57 4.73 -5.61
CA SER A 68 -9.73 4.68 -6.81
C SER A 68 -9.65 6.04 -7.54
N GLU A 69 -10.62 6.90 -7.35
CA GLU A 69 -10.60 8.25 -7.90
C GLU A 69 -9.61 9.17 -7.19
N GLN A 70 -9.19 8.82 -5.98
CA GLN A 70 -8.33 9.66 -5.14
C GLN A 70 -6.86 9.27 -5.21
N VAL A 71 -6.52 8.12 -5.77
CA VAL A 71 -5.16 7.60 -5.81
C VAL A 71 -4.84 7.03 -7.18
N ARG A 72 -3.56 6.98 -7.52
CA ARG A 72 -3.08 6.32 -8.72
C ARG A 72 -2.94 4.83 -8.49
N THR A 73 -3.48 4.01 -9.38
CA THR A 73 -3.27 2.56 -9.36
C THR A 73 -2.08 2.17 -10.22
N VAL A 74 -1.17 1.39 -9.67
CA VAL A 74 0.00 0.86 -10.39
C VAL A 74 -0.18 -0.64 -10.58
N GLY A 75 -0.30 -1.07 -11.82
CA GLY A 75 -0.45 -2.48 -12.17
C GLY A 75 0.83 -3.26 -11.94
N ALA A 76 0.69 -4.55 -11.67
CA ALA A 76 1.81 -5.47 -11.55
C ALA A 76 2.35 -5.79 -12.95
N THR A 77 3.48 -5.18 -13.31
CA THR A 77 4.19 -5.44 -14.56
C THR A 77 5.05 -6.71 -14.42
N PRO A 78 5.55 -7.29 -15.53
CA PRO A 78 6.53 -8.38 -15.43
C PRO A 78 7.75 -8.02 -14.58
N SER A 79 8.24 -6.78 -14.67
CA SER A 79 9.36 -6.30 -13.88
C SER A 79 9.04 -6.30 -12.38
N ILE A 80 7.87 -5.80 -11.99
CA ILE A 80 7.42 -5.81 -10.60
C ILE A 80 7.24 -7.25 -10.10
N ALA A 81 6.65 -8.12 -10.92
CA ALA A 81 6.46 -9.52 -10.56
C ALA A 81 7.79 -10.22 -10.30
N LEU A 82 8.78 -9.99 -11.17
CA LEU A 82 10.11 -10.55 -10.97
C LEU A 82 10.78 -10.01 -9.71
N ALA A 83 10.68 -8.71 -9.47
CA ALA A 83 11.21 -8.10 -8.26
C ALA A 83 10.55 -8.70 -6.99
N ALA A 84 9.24 -8.96 -7.04
CA ALA A 84 8.51 -9.54 -5.91
C ALA A 84 9.01 -10.95 -5.57
N VAL A 85 9.16 -11.82 -6.56
CA VAL A 85 9.65 -13.19 -6.31
C VAL A 85 11.14 -13.22 -5.97
N SER A 86 11.89 -12.19 -6.33
CA SER A 86 13.32 -12.07 -6.06
C SER A 86 13.64 -11.53 -4.66
N LEU A 87 12.63 -11.08 -3.90
CA LEU A 87 12.85 -10.68 -2.52
C LEU A 87 13.38 -11.88 -1.72
N PRO A 88 14.27 -11.64 -0.73
CA PRO A 88 14.89 -12.73 0.02
C PRO A 88 13.86 -13.58 0.77
N SER A 89 14.22 -14.80 1.10
CA SER A 89 13.36 -15.73 1.85
C SER A 89 13.00 -15.21 3.24
N SER A 90 13.79 -14.30 3.78
CA SER A 90 13.51 -13.63 5.06
C SER A 90 12.38 -12.60 4.97
N PHE A 91 12.02 -12.18 3.76
CA PHE A 91 10.86 -11.30 3.54
C PHE A 91 9.57 -12.10 3.67
N PRO A 92 8.47 -11.51 4.19
CA PRO A 92 7.19 -12.21 4.30
C PRO A 92 6.78 -12.92 3.01
N GLY A 93 6.21 -14.13 3.15
CA GLY A 93 5.83 -14.95 2.00
C GLY A 93 4.52 -14.54 1.34
N ASP A 94 3.74 -13.68 1.96
CA ASP A 94 2.44 -13.23 1.42
C ASP A 94 2.64 -12.56 0.06
N PRO A 95 1.99 -13.06 -1.01
CA PRO A 95 2.16 -12.48 -2.35
C PRO A 95 1.77 -11.01 -2.44
N ALA A 96 0.72 -10.60 -1.73
CA ALA A 96 0.29 -9.20 -1.75
C ALA A 96 1.34 -8.29 -1.13
N ASP A 97 1.91 -8.66 0.03
CA ASP A 97 3.00 -7.91 0.66
C ASP A 97 4.21 -7.76 -0.26
N ARG A 98 4.58 -8.85 -0.95
CA ARG A 98 5.70 -8.86 -1.89
C ARG A 98 5.43 -7.95 -3.09
N LEU A 99 4.23 -7.99 -3.65
CA LEU A 99 3.86 -7.14 -4.79
C LEU A 99 3.82 -5.65 -4.40
N ILE A 100 3.28 -5.33 -3.24
CA ILE A 100 3.25 -3.95 -2.75
C ILE A 100 4.67 -3.42 -2.55
N TYR A 101 5.51 -4.18 -1.85
CA TYR A 101 6.89 -3.78 -1.59
C TYR A 101 7.69 -3.63 -2.89
N ALA A 102 7.59 -4.61 -3.79
CA ALA A 102 8.27 -4.59 -5.07
C ALA A 102 7.84 -3.40 -5.94
N THR A 103 6.57 -3.02 -5.88
CA THR A 103 6.08 -1.83 -6.60
C THR A 103 6.79 -0.58 -6.12
N ALA A 104 6.92 -0.40 -4.82
CA ALA A 104 7.63 0.75 -4.26
C ALA A 104 9.12 0.75 -4.64
N VAL A 105 9.78 -0.40 -4.57
CA VAL A 105 11.18 -0.55 -4.96
C VAL A 105 11.37 -0.21 -6.44
N GLU A 106 10.57 -0.79 -7.31
CA GLU A 106 10.66 -0.61 -8.75
C GLU A 106 10.45 0.86 -9.16
N ARG A 107 9.52 1.53 -8.50
CA ARG A 107 9.21 2.93 -8.79
C ARG A 107 10.13 3.92 -8.05
N GLY A 108 10.92 3.45 -7.09
CA GLY A 108 11.76 4.33 -6.28
C GLY A 108 10.98 5.19 -5.30
N TRP A 109 9.80 4.74 -4.87
CA TRP A 109 8.94 5.47 -3.95
C TRP A 109 9.08 4.98 -2.52
N SER A 110 8.75 5.84 -1.55
CA SER A 110 8.55 5.42 -0.18
C SER A 110 7.24 4.65 -0.05
N LEU A 111 7.23 3.64 0.82
CA LEU A 111 6.05 2.84 1.15
C LEU A 111 5.56 3.27 2.54
N ILE A 112 4.34 3.76 2.62
CA ILE A 112 3.71 4.10 3.89
C ILE A 112 3.02 2.84 4.41
N THR A 113 3.55 2.28 5.49
CA THR A 113 3.04 1.04 6.09
C THR A 113 3.31 0.97 7.58
N LYS A 114 2.35 0.44 8.33
CA LYS A 114 2.50 0.12 9.74
C LYS A 114 3.12 -1.27 9.95
N ASP A 115 3.11 -2.12 8.92
CA ASP A 115 3.56 -3.50 9.05
C ASP A 115 5.04 -3.56 9.37
N ARG A 116 5.35 -4.01 10.59
CA ARG A 116 6.73 -4.08 11.09
C ARG A 116 7.60 -5.00 10.25
N ARG A 117 7.03 -6.07 9.71
CA ARG A 117 7.79 -7.01 8.87
C ARG A 117 8.31 -6.33 7.61
N LEU A 118 7.54 -5.41 7.03
CA LEU A 118 7.95 -4.61 5.87
C LEU A 118 8.89 -3.49 6.30
N ARG A 119 8.64 -2.89 7.46
CA ARG A 119 9.47 -1.79 7.98
C ARG A 119 10.87 -2.25 8.36
N ASP A 120 11.02 -3.47 8.82
CA ASP A 120 12.31 -4.02 9.23
C ASP A 120 13.17 -4.46 8.04
N HIS A 121 12.57 -4.61 6.86
CA HIS A 121 13.31 -4.97 5.65
C HIS A 121 14.02 -3.75 5.07
N ARG A 122 15.33 -3.87 4.82
CA ARG A 122 16.17 -2.74 4.41
C ARG A 122 16.89 -2.91 3.07
N HIS A 123 16.55 -3.93 2.32
CA HIS A 123 17.16 -4.18 1.03
C HIS A 123 16.20 -3.82 -0.10
N PRO A 124 16.65 -3.10 -1.15
CA PRO A 124 18.01 -2.55 -1.38
C PRO A 124 18.33 -1.34 -0.50
N ARG A 125 17.32 -0.74 0.12
CA ARG A 125 17.46 0.39 1.04
C ARG A 125 16.17 0.47 1.89
N PRO A 126 16.20 1.15 3.02
CA PRO A 126 14.98 1.40 3.78
C PRO A 126 14.01 2.24 2.94
N ILE A 127 12.79 1.74 2.72
CA ILE A 127 11.76 2.48 1.98
C ILE A 127 10.47 2.65 2.77
N ALA A 128 10.25 1.85 3.83
CA ALA A 128 9.04 1.92 4.63
C ALA A 128 9.08 3.11 5.58
N VAL A 129 7.95 3.82 5.66
CA VAL A 129 7.75 5.00 6.49
C VAL A 129 6.52 4.79 7.36
N TRP A 130 6.71 5.06 8.65
CA TRP A 130 5.61 5.06 9.62
C TRP A 130 5.85 5.98 10.78
#